data_955509823fa9d723f55256d23c8e56b9
#
_entry.id   955509823fa9d723f55256d23c8e56b9
#
_cell.length_a   1.000
_cell.length_b   1.000
_cell.length_c   1.000
_cell.angle_alpha   90.00
_cell.angle_beta   90.00
_cell.angle_gamma   90.00
#
_symmetry.space_group_name_H-M   'P 1'
#
loop_
_entity.id
_entity.type
_entity.pdbx_description
1 polymer ?
#
loop_
_entity_poly.entity_id
_entity_poly.type
_entity_poly.pdbx_seq_one_letter_code
_entity_poly.pdbx_strand_id
1 'polypeptide(L)'
;KLEVVKRRYGKSRHEYERYAVLALSSLYGVDILSDNAEECRIRLLNLWNEEYYNTLAAPVDGELLAAVRYILERNILCGDALTLLRSDGTPIIFSEWSFISGDLIKRRDFRLDQLMKGEAEKQKQQNVLFMPGWEYDAELDTLIPSPIQEFEPIEYWRLCHA
;
A
#
# COMPACT_ATOMS: atom_id res chain seq x y z
N LYS A 1 -13.69 -0.28 4.57
CA LYS A 1 -13.11 -1.41 3.81
C LYS A 1 -13.18 -2.72 4.62
N LEU A 2 -12.68 -2.79 5.87
CA LEU A 2 -12.66 -4.02 6.69
C LEU A 2 -14.06 -4.62 6.91
N GLU A 3 -15.10 -3.81 7.12
CA GLU A 3 -16.48 -4.28 7.24
C GLU A 3 -16.96 -5.06 5.99
N VAL A 4 -16.56 -4.62 4.80
CA VAL A 4 -16.88 -5.32 3.56
C VAL A 4 -16.15 -6.65 3.47
N VAL A 5 -14.88 -6.67 3.88
CA VAL A 5 -14.07 -7.90 3.95
C VAL A 5 -14.69 -8.89 4.93
N LYS A 6 -15.08 -8.44 6.13
CA LYS A 6 -15.76 -9.24 7.14
C LYS A 6 -17.03 -9.91 6.61
N ARG A 7 -17.89 -9.13 5.95
CA ARG A 7 -19.14 -9.67 5.37
C ARG A 7 -18.91 -10.74 4.32
N ARG A 8 -17.89 -10.56 3.47
CA ARG A 8 -17.63 -11.47 2.35
C ARG A 8 -16.81 -12.68 2.74
N TYR A 9 -15.80 -12.49 3.59
CA TYR A 9 -14.75 -13.48 3.83
C TYR A 9 -14.59 -13.88 5.29
N GLY A 10 -15.36 -13.33 6.22
CA GLY A 10 -15.23 -13.60 7.66
C GLY A 10 -15.51 -15.04 8.10
N LYS A 11 -15.97 -15.90 7.19
CA LYS A 11 -16.18 -17.33 7.44
C LYS A 11 -14.93 -18.19 7.20
N SER A 12 -13.93 -17.66 6.53
CA SER A 12 -12.67 -18.34 6.23
C SER A 12 -11.52 -17.49 6.74
N ARG A 13 -10.76 -18.02 7.70
CA ARG A 13 -9.62 -17.32 8.27
C ARG A 13 -8.64 -16.87 7.19
N HIS A 14 -8.25 -17.79 6.33
CA HIS A 14 -7.28 -17.55 5.25
C HIS A 14 -7.74 -16.45 4.27
N GLU A 15 -9.00 -16.53 3.82
CA GLU A 15 -9.52 -15.50 2.92
C GLU A 15 -9.66 -14.15 3.63
N TYR A 16 -10.14 -14.15 4.88
CA TYR A 16 -10.24 -12.91 5.65
C TYR A 16 -8.88 -12.23 5.84
N GLU A 17 -7.86 -12.97 6.25
CA GLU A 17 -6.50 -12.45 6.42
C GLU A 17 -5.98 -11.80 5.14
N ARG A 18 -6.06 -12.53 4.03
CA ARG A 18 -5.60 -12.06 2.73
C ARG A 18 -6.28 -10.76 2.28
N TYR A 19 -7.61 -10.72 2.36
CA TYR A 19 -8.37 -9.55 1.95
C TYR A 19 -8.31 -8.40 2.97
N ALA A 20 -8.10 -8.67 4.26
CA ALA A 20 -7.86 -7.66 5.27
C ALA A 20 -6.49 -6.98 5.08
N VAL A 21 -5.45 -7.74 4.72
CA VAL A 21 -4.15 -7.21 4.33
C VAL A 21 -4.27 -6.35 3.06
N LEU A 22 -4.97 -6.83 2.04
CA LEU A 22 -5.20 -6.07 0.81
C LEU A 22 -5.99 -4.77 1.06
N ALA A 23 -6.99 -4.80 1.93
CA ALA A 23 -7.75 -3.61 2.30
C ALA A 23 -6.88 -2.56 3.00
N LEU A 24 -5.96 -3.00 3.86
CA LEU A 24 -5.02 -2.12 4.54
C LEU A 24 -3.97 -1.58 3.58
N SER A 25 -3.40 -2.42 2.73
CA SER A 25 -2.34 -2.04 1.78
C SER A 25 -2.78 -1.00 0.75
N SER A 26 -4.09 -0.79 0.60
CA SER A 26 -4.68 0.25 -0.25
C SER A 26 -4.92 1.59 0.47
N LEU A 27 -4.43 1.75 1.69
CA LEU A 27 -4.49 3.01 2.44
C LEU A 27 -3.14 3.73 2.33
N TYR A 28 -3.18 4.98 1.91
CA TYR A 28 -2.01 5.84 1.79
C TYR A 28 -2.24 7.15 2.53
N GLY A 29 -1.19 7.68 3.14
CA GLY A 29 -1.25 8.96 3.84
C GLY A 29 0.10 9.63 3.92
N VAL A 30 0.08 10.96 3.89
CA VAL A 30 1.25 11.82 4.11
C VAL A 30 0.86 12.87 5.14
N ASP A 31 1.67 13.04 6.17
CA ASP A 31 1.56 14.12 7.13
C ASP A 31 2.92 14.79 7.30
N ILE A 32 2.92 16.12 7.44
CA ILE A 32 4.15 16.88 7.61
C ILE A 32 4.79 16.67 8.99
N LEU A 33 3.99 16.26 9.98
CA LEU A 33 4.42 15.99 11.34
C LEU A 33 4.68 14.48 11.52
N SER A 34 5.87 14.14 11.99
CA SER A 34 6.27 12.74 12.19
C SER A 34 5.45 12.01 13.24
N ASP A 35 5.07 12.72 14.31
CA ASP A 35 4.24 12.20 15.40
C ASP A 35 2.81 11.90 14.93
N ASN A 36 2.22 12.72 14.06
CA ASN A 36 0.94 12.45 13.45
C ASN A 36 0.98 11.20 12.54
N ALA A 37 2.02 11.08 11.72
CA ALA A 37 2.20 9.91 10.87
C ALA A 37 2.36 8.63 11.71
N GLU A 38 3.11 8.70 12.82
CA GLU A 38 3.28 7.57 13.74
C GLU A 38 1.98 7.22 14.46
N GLU A 39 1.27 8.21 15.00
CA GLU A 39 -0.02 8.01 15.66
C GLU A 39 -1.05 7.39 14.69
N CYS A 40 -1.06 7.84 13.44
CA CYS A 40 -1.92 7.27 12.40
C CYS A 40 -1.62 5.79 12.18
N ARG A 41 -0.35 5.40 12.07
CA ARG A 41 0.06 3.98 11.95
C ARG A 41 -0.38 3.15 13.14
N ILE A 42 -0.16 3.66 14.36
CA ILE A 42 -0.57 2.98 15.59
C ILE A 42 -2.09 2.77 15.63
N ARG A 43 -2.87 3.78 15.33
CA ARG A 43 -4.34 3.69 15.31
C ARG A 43 -4.85 2.71 14.26
N LEU A 44 -4.28 2.75 13.05
CA LEU A 44 -4.66 1.81 11.98
C LEU A 44 -4.30 0.37 12.33
N LEU A 45 -3.13 0.15 12.94
CA LEU A 45 -2.71 -1.18 13.40
C LEU A 45 -3.64 -1.72 14.50
N ASN A 46 -3.97 -0.87 15.49
CA ASN A 46 -4.85 -1.25 16.58
C ASN A 46 -6.27 -1.56 16.07
N LEU A 47 -6.81 -0.72 15.20
CA LEU A 47 -8.12 -0.95 14.57
C LEU A 47 -8.14 -2.25 13.76
N TRP A 48 -7.08 -2.49 12.98
CA TRP A 48 -6.97 -3.72 12.19
C TRP A 48 -6.92 -4.96 13.07
N ASN A 49 -6.13 -4.93 14.15
CA ASN A 49 -6.00 -6.02 15.10
C ASN A 49 -7.31 -6.29 15.89
N GLU A 50 -8.00 -5.22 16.28
CA GLU A 50 -9.31 -5.31 16.94
C GLU A 50 -10.36 -5.95 16.01
N GLU A 51 -10.46 -5.49 14.77
CA GLU A 51 -11.40 -6.05 13.78
C GLU A 51 -11.05 -7.49 13.39
N TYR A 52 -9.77 -7.84 13.38
CA TYR A 52 -9.32 -9.20 13.19
C TYR A 52 -9.86 -10.11 14.31
N TYR A 53 -9.64 -9.72 15.57
CA TYR A 53 -10.13 -10.47 16.73
C TYR A 53 -11.66 -10.55 16.75
N ASN A 54 -12.36 -9.45 16.48
CA ASN A 54 -13.84 -9.40 16.43
C ASN A 54 -14.43 -10.27 15.31
N THR A 55 -13.66 -10.58 14.29
CA THR A 55 -14.12 -11.39 13.16
C THR A 55 -13.84 -12.86 13.34
N LEU A 56 -12.63 -13.20 13.79
CA LEU A 56 -12.14 -14.59 13.84
C LEU A 56 -12.17 -15.20 15.24
N ALA A 57 -12.45 -14.40 16.27
CA ALA A 57 -12.41 -14.79 17.70
C ALA A 57 -11.05 -15.43 18.10
N ALA A 58 -9.97 -15.00 17.46
CA ALA A 58 -8.62 -15.50 17.67
C ALA A 58 -7.61 -14.35 17.59
N PRO A 59 -6.51 -14.41 18.36
CA PRO A 59 -5.44 -13.43 18.21
C PRO A 59 -4.76 -13.54 16.85
N VAL A 60 -4.25 -12.40 16.36
CA VAL A 60 -3.43 -12.37 15.15
C VAL A 60 -2.07 -13.03 15.42
N ASP A 61 -1.54 -13.73 14.43
CA ASP A 61 -0.19 -14.26 14.46
C ASP A 61 0.85 -13.13 14.45
N GLY A 62 1.97 -13.33 15.16
CA GLY A 62 3.01 -12.31 15.31
C GLY A 62 3.68 -11.92 13.99
N GLU A 63 3.89 -12.87 13.06
CA GLU A 63 4.46 -12.59 11.74
C GLU A 63 3.47 -11.77 10.89
N LEU A 64 2.20 -12.13 10.90
CA LEU A 64 1.15 -11.38 10.20
C LEU A 64 1.02 -9.95 10.76
N LEU A 65 1.08 -9.78 12.09
CA LEU A 65 1.04 -8.45 12.68
C LEU A 65 2.25 -7.60 12.31
N ALA A 66 3.44 -8.22 12.25
CA ALA A 66 4.66 -7.56 11.78
C ALA A 66 4.57 -7.16 10.30
N ALA A 67 3.99 -8.02 9.46
CA ALA A 67 3.75 -7.71 8.04
C ALA A 67 2.77 -6.54 7.85
N VAL A 68 1.69 -6.50 8.63
CA VAL A 68 0.71 -5.38 8.63
C VAL A 68 1.39 -4.07 9.04
N ARG A 69 2.22 -4.08 10.08
CA ARG A 69 3.03 -2.92 10.50
C ARG A 69 3.96 -2.47 9.39
N TYR A 70 4.65 -3.40 8.76
CA TYR A 70 5.58 -3.13 7.66
C TYR A 70 4.91 -2.43 6.48
N ILE A 71 3.67 -2.81 6.13
CA ILE A 71 2.87 -2.12 5.10
C ILE A 71 2.56 -0.69 5.54
N LEU A 72 2.08 -0.50 6.78
CA LEU A 72 1.73 0.83 7.29
C LEU A 72 2.91 1.79 7.31
N GLU A 73 4.12 1.32 7.66
CA GLU A 73 5.34 2.12 7.66
C GLU A 73 5.73 2.63 6.27
N ARG A 74 5.28 1.97 5.20
CA ARG A 74 5.55 2.32 3.80
C ARG A 74 4.43 3.08 3.12
N ASN A 75 3.25 3.03 3.70
CA ASN A 75 2.07 3.68 3.12
C ASN A 75 1.64 4.94 3.88
N ILE A 76 1.98 5.06 5.17
CA ILE A 76 1.69 6.24 6.00
C ILE A 76 3.03 6.92 6.31
N LEU A 77 3.32 8.00 5.62
CA LEU A 77 4.64 8.59 5.55
C LEU A 77 4.68 10.00 6.14
N CYS A 78 5.83 10.36 6.71
CA CYS A 78 6.13 11.74 7.07
C CYS A 78 6.76 12.46 5.87
N GLY A 79 6.18 13.60 5.51
CA GLY A 79 6.63 14.44 4.39
C GLY A 79 5.66 15.57 4.11
N ASP A 80 6.04 16.44 3.21
CA ASP A 80 5.21 17.55 2.75
C ASP A 80 4.47 17.16 1.46
N ALA A 81 3.15 17.07 1.55
CA ALA A 81 2.28 16.72 0.41
C ALA A 81 2.21 17.82 -0.67
N LEU A 82 2.66 19.04 -0.39
CA LEU A 82 2.72 20.14 -1.37
C LEU A 82 4.00 20.10 -2.19
N THR A 83 5.14 19.85 -1.52
CA THR A 83 6.44 19.73 -2.19
C THR A 83 6.76 18.32 -2.66
N LEU A 84 6.03 17.30 -2.16
CA LEU A 84 6.21 15.87 -2.41
C LEU A 84 7.57 15.36 -1.93
N LEU A 85 8.15 16.03 -0.92
CA LEU A 85 9.45 15.73 -0.35
C LEU A 85 9.34 15.36 1.13
N ARG A 86 10.29 14.56 1.58
CA ARG A 86 10.57 14.31 2.99
C ARG A 86 11.35 15.47 3.60
N SER A 87 11.49 15.49 4.91
CA SER A 87 12.23 16.52 5.65
C SER A 87 13.73 16.58 5.29
N ASP A 88 14.30 15.50 4.79
CA ASP A 88 15.69 15.41 4.30
C ASP A 88 15.85 15.85 2.84
N GLY A 89 14.78 16.30 2.19
CA GLY A 89 14.76 16.73 0.79
C GLY A 89 14.66 15.58 -0.22
N THR A 90 14.56 14.32 0.23
CA THR A 90 14.35 13.18 -0.67
C THR A 90 12.89 13.06 -1.10
N PRO A 91 12.61 12.52 -2.29
CA PRO A 91 11.23 12.30 -2.74
C PRO A 91 10.45 11.35 -1.82
N ILE A 92 9.15 11.59 -1.68
CA ILE A 92 8.24 10.65 -1.05
C ILE A 92 8.06 9.44 -1.98
N ILE A 93 8.25 8.24 -1.43
CA ILE A 93 8.11 6.97 -2.13
C ILE A 93 7.00 6.17 -1.48
N PHE A 94 5.99 5.77 -2.26
CA PHE A 94 4.95 4.84 -1.84
C PHE A 94 5.20 3.44 -2.37
N SER A 95 4.77 2.45 -1.59
CA SER A 95 4.78 1.05 -2.02
C SER A 95 3.40 0.63 -2.50
N GLU A 96 3.33 0.08 -3.71
CA GLU A 96 2.15 -0.60 -4.23
C GLU A 96 2.27 -2.09 -3.92
N TRP A 97 1.14 -2.70 -3.58
CA TRP A 97 1.04 -4.07 -3.10
C TRP A 97 0.01 -4.83 -3.92
N SER A 98 0.43 -5.86 -4.63
CA SER A 98 -0.46 -6.67 -5.44
C SER A 98 -0.31 -8.15 -5.15
N PHE A 99 -1.42 -8.84 -4.91
CA PHE A 99 -1.41 -10.31 -4.86
C PHE A 99 -1.29 -10.86 -6.29
N ILE A 100 -0.26 -11.67 -6.54
CA ILE A 100 0.01 -12.24 -7.85
C ILE A 100 -0.64 -13.61 -7.99
N SER A 101 -0.42 -14.48 -7.00
CA SER A 101 -0.95 -15.85 -7.00
C SER A 101 -1.03 -16.37 -5.58
N GLY A 102 -2.18 -16.93 -5.18
CA GLY A 102 -2.37 -17.50 -3.85
C GLY A 102 -2.03 -16.51 -2.75
N ASP A 103 -1.01 -16.81 -1.96
CA ASP A 103 -0.55 -16.02 -0.81
C ASP A 103 0.62 -15.10 -1.12
N LEU A 104 1.09 -15.11 -2.37
CA LEU A 104 2.22 -14.29 -2.78
C LEU A 104 1.79 -12.86 -3.08
N ILE A 105 2.42 -11.91 -2.41
CA ILE A 105 2.27 -10.48 -2.60
C ILE A 105 3.57 -9.90 -3.18
N LYS A 106 3.43 -9.06 -4.19
CA LYS A 106 4.50 -8.30 -4.82
C LYS A 106 4.46 -6.85 -4.34
N ARG A 107 5.63 -6.28 -4.08
CA ARG A 107 5.82 -4.87 -3.77
C ARG A 107 6.49 -4.18 -4.94
N ARG A 108 5.97 -3.00 -5.31
CA ARG A 108 6.59 -2.07 -6.26
C ARG A 108 6.62 -0.68 -5.63
N ASP A 109 7.76 -0.01 -5.71
CA ASP A 109 7.94 1.33 -5.14
C ASP A 109 7.86 2.39 -6.22
N PHE A 110 7.11 3.47 -5.95
CA PHE A 110 6.88 4.58 -6.87
C PHE A 110 7.16 5.93 -6.20
N ARG A 111 7.72 6.85 -6.94
CA ARG A 111 7.86 8.24 -6.51
C ARG A 111 6.52 8.97 -6.63
N LEU A 112 6.10 9.61 -5.54
CA LEU A 112 4.83 10.35 -5.50
C LEU A 112 4.81 11.52 -6.51
N ASP A 113 5.93 12.23 -6.69
CA ASP A 113 6.02 13.35 -7.64
C ASP A 113 5.86 12.91 -9.10
N GLN A 114 6.27 11.69 -9.45
CA GLN A 114 6.06 11.13 -10.79
C GLN A 114 4.60 10.71 -10.99
N LEU A 115 3.97 10.09 -9.99
CA LEU A 115 2.55 9.74 -10.03
C LEU A 115 1.67 10.98 -10.27
N MET A 116 1.93 12.05 -9.52
CA MET A 116 1.16 13.30 -9.62
C MET A 116 1.36 14.05 -10.94
N LYS A 117 2.59 14.05 -11.48
CA LYS A 117 2.88 14.66 -12.79
C LYS A 117 2.15 13.96 -13.92
N GLY A 118 2.12 12.64 -13.89
CA GLY A 118 1.45 11.86 -14.92
C GLY A 118 -0.06 12.05 -14.97
N GLU A 119 -0.71 12.22 -13.84
CA GLU A 119 -2.14 12.57 -13.82
C GLU A 119 -2.39 13.96 -14.43
N ALA A 120 -1.52 14.93 -14.14
CA ALA A 120 -1.63 16.27 -14.70
C ALA A 120 -1.35 16.31 -16.23
N GLU A 121 -0.45 15.47 -16.71
CA GLU A 121 -0.13 15.36 -18.14
C GLU A 121 -1.19 14.58 -18.93
N LYS A 122 -1.78 13.52 -18.34
CA LYS A 122 -2.93 12.81 -18.92
C LYS A 122 -4.13 13.72 -19.17
N GLN A 123 -4.37 14.69 -18.29
CA GLN A 123 -5.45 15.67 -18.45
C GLN A 123 -5.16 16.68 -19.60
N LYS A 124 -3.90 16.87 -19.98
CA LYS A 124 -3.48 17.84 -21.01
C LYS A 124 -3.30 17.26 -22.40
N GLN A 125 -3.10 15.94 -22.51
CA GLN A 125 -2.74 15.30 -23.79
C GLN A 125 -3.57 14.04 -24.03
N GLN A 126 -4.54 14.14 -24.91
CA GLN A 126 -5.36 13.01 -25.38
C GLN A 126 -4.65 12.01 -26.31
N ASN A 127 -3.35 12.19 -26.64
CA ASN A 127 -2.64 11.40 -27.66
C ASN A 127 -1.14 11.21 -27.39
N VAL A 128 -0.74 10.75 -26.18
CA VAL A 128 0.66 10.36 -25.97
C VAL A 128 0.80 8.85 -25.92
N LEU A 129 1.28 8.28 -27.04
CA LEU A 129 1.58 6.85 -27.18
C LEU A 129 2.88 6.41 -26.49
N PHE A 130 3.71 7.33 -26.05
CA PHE A 130 4.97 7.04 -25.38
C PHE A 130 5.40 8.17 -24.45
N MET A 131 5.55 7.85 -23.16
CA MET A 131 6.11 8.73 -22.14
C MET A 131 7.36 8.07 -21.55
N PRO A 132 8.57 8.68 -21.64
CA PRO A 132 9.77 8.13 -21.00
C PRO A 132 9.56 7.93 -19.50
N GLY A 133 9.86 6.73 -18.99
CA GLY A 133 9.62 6.36 -17.58
C GLY A 133 8.18 5.98 -17.23
N TRP A 134 7.35 5.67 -18.24
CA TRP A 134 5.98 5.17 -18.10
C TRP A 134 5.82 3.84 -18.82
N GLU A 135 5.06 2.95 -18.22
CA GLU A 135 4.72 1.63 -18.77
C GLU A 135 3.22 1.53 -18.96
N TYR A 136 2.80 0.78 -19.99
CA TYR A 136 1.40 0.47 -20.20
C TYR A 136 0.99 -0.69 -19.29
N ASP A 137 0.04 -0.42 -18.39
CA ASP A 137 -0.57 -1.45 -17.55
C ASP A 137 -1.82 -1.99 -18.26
N ALA A 138 -1.74 -3.25 -18.71
CA ALA A 138 -2.83 -3.90 -19.45
C ALA A 138 -4.05 -4.22 -18.57
N GLU A 139 -3.88 -4.34 -17.24
CA GLU A 139 -4.99 -4.60 -16.32
C GLU A 139 -5.80 -3.32 -16.07
N LEU A 140 -5.11 -2.18 -16.01
CA LEU A 140 -5.72 -0.87 -15.79
C LEU A 140 -6.06 -0.13 -17.08
N ASP A 141 -5.67 -0.70 -18.26
CA ASP A 141 -5.82 -0.06 -19.59
C ASP A 141 -5.30 1.39 -19.60
N THR A 142 -4.13 1.63 -18.97
CA THR A 142 -3.57 2.97 -18.81
C THR A 142 -2.06 2.96 -18.67
N LEU A 143 -1.43 4.09 -18.98
CA LEU A 143 -0.01 4.31 -18.69
C LEU A 143 0.16 4.60 -17.21
N ILE A 144 1.09 3.89 -16.56
CA ILE A 144 1.53 4.12 -15.18
C ILE A 144 3.03 4.47 -15.19
N PRO A 145 3.53 5.25 -14.22
CA PRO A 145 4.96 5.46 -14.10
C PRO A 145 5.65 4.13 -13.82
N SER A 146 6.84 3.94 -14.41
CA SER A 146 7.66 2.78 -14.11
C SER A 146 8.05 2.80 -12.63
N PRO A 147 7.97 1.68 -11.92
CA PRO A 147 8.42 1.60 -10.54
C PRO A 147 9.92 1.91 -10.45
N ILE A 148 10.34 2.59 -9.40
CA ILE A 148 11.77 2.83 -9.14
C ILE A 148 12.46 1.57 -8.61
N GLN A 149 11.69 0.66 -8.02
CA GLN A 149 12.15 -0.63 -7.53
C GLN A 149 11.01 -1.64 -7.52
N GLU A 150 11.32 -2.87 -7.92
CA GLU A 150 10.44 -4.03 -7.79
C GLU A 150 11.09 -5.07 -6.86
N PHE A 151 10.27 -5.75 -6.08
CA PHE A 151 10.72 -6.76 -5.14
C PHE A 151 10.17 -8.12 -5.55
N GLU A 152 10.92 -9.17 -5.26
CA GLU A 152 10.44 -10.53 -5.48
C GLU A 152 9.20 -10.83 -4.64
N PRO A 153 8.23 -11.57 -5.21
CA PRO A 153 7.03 -11.95 -4.47
C PRO A 153 7.36 -12.81 -3.24
N ILE A 154 6.68 -12.51 -2.14
CA ILE A 154 6.84 -13.23 -0.88
C ILE A 154 5.45 -13.51 -0.28
N GLU A 155 5.33 -14.49 0.60
CA GLU A 155 4.09 -14.72 1.34
C GLU A 155 3.73 -13.49 2.19
N TYR A 156 2.46 -13.07 2.13
CA TYR A 156 2.01 -11.80 2.71
C TYR A 156 2.30 -11.66 4.21
N TRP A 157 2.36 -12.76 4.98
CA TRP A 157 2.70 -12.74 6.40
C TRP A 157 4.22 -12.62 6.67
N ARG A 158 5.07 -12.79 5.65
CA ARG A 158 6.53 -12.69 5.76
C ARG A 158 7.10 -11.37 5.23
N LEU A 159 6.27 -10.39 4.91
CA LEU A 159 6.68 -9.11 4.31
C LEU A 159 7.75 -8.38 5.13
N CYS A 160 7.78 -8.54 6.45
CA CYS A 160 8.80 -7.92 7.29
C CYS A 160 10.22 -8.49 7.08
N HIS A 161 10.36 -9.56 6.31
CA HIS A 161 11.65 -10.18 5.96
C HIS A 161 12.10 -9.89 4.51
N ALA A 162 11.33 -9.06 3.77
CA ALA A 162 11.58 -8.71 2.37
C ALA A 162 12.56 -7.53 2.22
#